data_2c4b990e8f4bc76cfd0e24dbc9ae77c0
#
_entry.id   2c4b990e8f4bc76cfd0e24dbc9ae77c0
#
_cell.length_a   1.000
_cell.length_b   1.000
_cell.length_c   1.000
_cell.angle_alpha   90.00
_cell.angle_beta   90.00
_cell.angle_gamma   90.00
#
_symmetry.space_group_name_H-M   'P 1'
#
loop_
_entity.id
_entity.type
_entity.pdbx_description
1 polymer ?
#
loop_
_entity_poly.entity_id
_entity_poly.type
_entity_poly.pdbx_seq_one_letter_code
_entity_poly.pdbx_strand_id
1 'polypeptide(L)'
;MDFIRVELEEKYIADVESREECIAFSVYIKSGDFSGRGTFVYTVNEFRELISQLKLIYITLDGEVRIAYADSDDYVHIICNSYGHIKVEAQLGGSWRDNWVKLSLNADQTVLNDVIQQCNSI
;
A
#
# COMPACT_ATOMS: atom_id res chain seq x y z
N MET A 1 -16.37 2.35 -9.89
CA MET A 1 -15.46 3.41 -9.43
C MET A 1 -14.17 2.81 -8.91
N ASP A 2 -13.04 3.26 -9.40
CA ASP A 2 -11.75 2.76 -8.97
C ASP A 2 -11.32 3.43 -7.66
N PHE A 3 -10.74 2.67 -6.76
CA PHE A 3 -10.26 3.23 -5.49
C PHE A 3 -9.14 2.38 -4.89
N ILE A 4 -8.39 3.02 -4.00
CA ILE A 4 -7.42 2.38 -3.11
C ILE A 4 -7.81 2.75 -1.68
N ARG A 5 -7.92 1.75 -0.82
CA ARG A 5 -8.23 1.93 0.59
C ARG A 5 -7.17 1.25 1.45
N VAL A 6 -6.69 1.95 2.45
CA VAL A 6 -5.74 1.42 3.44
C VAL A 6 -6.43 1.39 4.79
N GLU A 7 -6.46 0.24 5.43
CA GLU A 7 -7.14 0.06 6.71
C GLU A 7 -6.20 -0.60 7.72
N LEU A 8 -6.25 -0.12 8.96
CA LEU A 8 -5.58 -0.77 10.06
C LEU A 8 -6.30 -2.06 10.42
N GLU A 9 -5.56 -3.16 10.50
CA GLU A 9 -6.06 -4.42 11.02
C GLU A 9 -5.70 -4.59 12.50
N GLU A 10 -4.42 -4.40 12.84
CA GLU A 10 -3.93 -4.61 14.19
C GLU A 10 -2.63 -3.85 14.43
N LYS A 11 -2.46 -3.35 15.65
CA LYS A 11 -1.17 -2.90 16.17
C LYS A 11 -0.76 -3.83 17.30
N TYR A 12 0.47 -4.30 17.28
CA TYR A 12 0.94 -5.26 18.26
C TYR A 12 2.44 -5.14 18.50
N ILE A 13 2.90 -5.75 19.60
CA ILE A 13 4.31 -5.85 19.93
C ILE A 13 4.79 -7.21 19.44
N ALA A 14 5.70 -7.21 18.45
CA ALA A 14 6.20 -8.44 17.84
C ALA A 14 7.24 -9.15 18.70
N ASP A 15 8.01 -8.38 19.48
CA ASP A 15 9.08 -8.91 20.33
C ASP A 15 8.98 -8.25 21.70
N VAL A 16 8.76 -9.08 22.72
CA VAL A 16 8.59 -8.62 24.11
C VAL A 16 9.87 -7.97 24.64
N GLU A 17 11.03 -8.47 24.25
CA GLU A 17 12.33 -7.95 24.73
C GLU A 17 12.67 -6.61 24.12
N SER A 18 12.60 -6.49 22.80
CA SER A 18 12.90 -5.24 22.10
C SER A 18 11.75 -4.25 22.11
N ARG A 19 10.54 -4.71 22.43
CA ARG A 19 9.28 -3.95 22.35
C ARG A 19 9.05 -3.34 20.96
N GLU A 20 9.45 -4.05 19.93
CA GLU A 20 9.24 -3.62 18.56
C GLU A 20 7.75 -3.64 18.23
N GLU A 21 7.23 -2.46 17.89
CA GLU A 21 5.83 -2.30 17.52
C GLU A 21 5.65 -2.55 16.03
N CYS A 22 4.62 -3.34 15.69
CA CYS A 22 4.24 -3.65 14.33
C CYS A 22 2.82 -3.20 14.03
N ILE A 23 2.60 -2.93 12.76
CA ILE A 23 1.30 -2.54 12.21
C ILE A 23 0.95 -3.56 11.13
N ALA A 24 -0.15 -4.27 11.32
CA ALA A 24 -0.78 -5.04 10.26
C ALA A 24 -1.85 -4.18 9.62
N PHE A 25 -1.78 -3.99 8.31
CA PHE A 25 -2.71 -3.17 7.56
C PHE A 25 -3.12 -3.86 6.27
N SER A 26 -4.30 -3.55 5.80
CA SER A 26 -4.81 -4.06 4.54
C SER A 26 -4.83 -2.97 3.49
N VAL A 27 -4.55 -3.36 2.26
CA VAL A 27 -4.75 -2.53 1.08
C VAL A 27 -5.84 -3.16 0.23
N TYR A 28 -6.86 -2.40 -0.03
CA TYR A 28 -8.01 -2.76 -0.85
C TYR A 28 -7.95 -1.97 -2.15
N ILE A 29 -7.99 -2.65 -3.28
CA ILE A 29 -7.98 -1.98 -4.59
C ILE A 29 -9.15 -2.48 -5.41
N LYS A 30 -9.87 -1.54 -6.00
CA LYS A 30 -10.87 -1.82 -7.02
C LYS A 30 -10.46 -1.13 -8.31
N SER A 31 -10.43 -1.90 -9.39
CA SER A 31 -10.15 -1.41 -10.75
C SER A 31 -11.14 -2.04 -11.72
N GLY A 32 -12.05 -1.23 -12.26
CA GLY A 32 -13.12 -1.72 -13.12
C GLY A 32 -14.02 -2.70 -12.38
N ASP A 33 -14.17 -3.89 -12.94
CA ASP A 33 -14.98 -4.97 -12.35
C ASP A 33 -14.19 -5.88 -11.41
N PHE A 34 -12.92 -5.58 -11.19
CA PHE A 34 -12.03 -6.41 -10.38
C PHE A 34 -11.67 -5.71 -9.08
N SER A 35 -11.55 -6.50 -8.03
CA SER A 35 -11.11 -5.99 -6.73
C SER A 35 -10.31 -7.04 -5.98
N GLY A 36 -9.47 -6.60 -5.07
CA GLY A 36 -8.67 -7.48 -4.23
C GLY A 36 -8.26 -6.79 -2.94
N ARG A 37 -7.81 -7.62 -1.99
CA ARG A 37 -7.34 -7.19 -0.69
C ARG A 37 -6.07 -7.96 -0.35
N GLY A 38 -5.05 -7.24 0.09
CA GLY A 38 -3.83 -7.81 0.63
C GLY A 38 -3.55 -7.26 2.02
N THR A 39 -2.95 -8.08 2.88
CA THR A 39 -2.56 -7.67 4.22
C THR A 39 -1.04 -7.67 4.30
N PHE A 40 -0.50 -6.60 4.89
CA PHE A 40 0.94 -6.38 5.01
C PHE A 40 1.28 -6.08 6.47
N VAL A 41 2.47 -6.48 6.88
CA VAL A 41 2.95 -6.23 8.24
C VAL A 41 4.24 -5.43 8.17
N TYR A 42 4.23 -4.25 8.76
CA TYR A 42 5.38 -3.35 8.85
C TYR A 42 5.67 -3.01 10.31
N THR A 43 6.93 -2.78 10.63
CA THR A 43 7.24 -2.08 11.87
C THR A 43 6.71 -0.67 11.79
N VAL A 44 6.53 -0.01 12.93
CA VAL A 44 6.10 1.40 12.97
C VAL A 44 7.06 2.27 12.18
N ASN A 45 8.37 2.02 12.27
CA ASN A 45 9.36 2.78 11.53
C ASN A 45 9.28 2.56 10.01
N GLU A 46 9.07 1.32 9.57
CA GLU A 46 8.85 1.01 8.16
C GLU A 46 7.57 1.68 7.63
N PHE A 47 6.52 1.72 8.44
CA PHE A 47 5.27 2.35 8.05
C PHE A 47 5.42 3.88 7.93
N ARG A 48 6.15 4.49 8.84
CA ARG A 48 6.48 5.93 8.75
C ARG A 48 7.30 6.24 7.51
N GLU A 49 8.25 5.37 7.17
CA GLU A 49 9.05 5.51 5.95
C GLU A 49 8.18 5.40 4.71
N LEU A 50 7.22 4.49 4.69
CA LEU A 50 6.25 4.37 3.60
C LEU A 50 5.49 5.69 3.41
N ILE A 51 5.00 6.29 4.50
CA ILE A 51 4.28 7.56 4.44
C ILE A 51 5.20 8.67 3.89
N SER A 52 6.46 8.70 4.33
CA SER A 52 7.44 9.69 3.86
C SER A 52 7.70 9.55 2.36
N GLN A 53 7.83 8.34 1.86
CA GLN A 53 8.02 8.07 0.44
C GLN A 53 6.80 8.49 -0.39
N LEU A 54 5.60 8.20 0.09
CA LEU A 54 4.36 8.61 -0.57
C LEU A 54 4.25 10.13 -0.65
N LYS A 55 4.58 10.83 0.44
CA LYS A 55 4.58 12.30 0.47
C LYS A 55 5.61 12.88 -0.50
N LEU A 56 6.78 12.28 -0.59
CA LEU A 56 7.82 12.74 -1.52
C LEU A 56 7.36 12.63 -2.97
N ILE A 57 6.75 11.50 -3.35
CA ILE A 57 6.18 11.32 -4.69
C ILE A 57 5.09 12.36 -4.97
N TYR A 58 4.23 12.63 -3.99
CA TYR A 58 3.17 13.62 -4.11
C TYR A 58 3.72 15.03 -4.37
N ILE A 59 4.82 15.39 -3.70
CA ILE A 59 5.45 16.70 -3.83
C ILE A 59 6.24 16.81 -5.13
N THR A 60 7.04 15.80 -5.48
CA THR A 60 7.96 15.85 -6.64
C THR A 60 7.30 15.43 -7.94
N LEU A 61 6.18 14.72 -7.88
CA LEU A 61 5.48 14.13 -9.03
C LEU A 61 6.39 13.20 -9.83
N ASP A 62 7.27 12.50 -9.14
CA ASP A 62 8.23 11.57 -9.74
C ASP A 62 8.63 10.51 -8.73
N GLY A 63 8.92 9.32 -9.21
CA GLY A 63 9.42 8.23 -8.39
C GLY A 63 8.43 7.07 -8.26
N GLU A 64 8.80 6.15 -7.38
CA GLU A 64 8.00 4.96 -7.15
C GLU A 64 8.10 4.50 -5.70
N VAL A 65 7.08 3.77 -5.26
CA VAL A 65 7.06 3.12 -3.95
C VAL A 65 6.43 1.75 -4.08
N ARG A 66 6.94 0.80 -3.32
CA ARG A 66 6.43 -0.57 -3.30
C ARG A 66 6.03 -0.95 -1.88
N ILE A 67 4.79 -1.41 -1.74
CA ILE A 67 4.30 -2.00 -0.50
C ILE A 67 4.43 -3.52 -0.66
N ALA A 68 5.22 -4.15 0.19
CA ALA A 68 5.45 -5.59 0.18
C ALA A 68 6.04 -6.03 1.52
N TYR A 69 6.00 -7.32 1.82
CA TYR A 69 6.72 -7.86 2.97
C TYR A 69 7.09 -9.33 2.72
N ALA A 70 8.01 -9.86 3.55
CA ALA A 70 8.70 -11.11 3.27
C ALA A 70 7.80 -12.37 3.26
N ASP A 71 6.71 -12.36 4.02
CA ASP A 71 5.87 -13.54 4.21
C ASP A 71 4.77 -13.69 3.14
N SER A 72 4.76 -12.81 2.15
CA SER A 72 3.76 -12.84 1.08
C SER A 72 4.38 -12.39 -0.23
N ASP A 73 3.82 -12.88 -1.34
CA ASP A 73 4.15 -12.39 -2.67
C ASP A 73 3.20 -11.26 -3.14
N ASP A 74 2.26 -10.87 -2.29
CA ASP A 74 1.42 -9.71 -2.55
C ASP A 74 2.25 -8.43 -2.57
N TYR A 75 1.87 -7.50 -3.42
CA TYR A 75 2.53 -6.20 -3.50
C TYR A 75 1.58 -5.14 -4.05
N VAL A 76 1.89 -3.89 -3.74
CA VAL A 76 1.29 -2.72 -4.38
C VAL A 76 2.44 -1.82 -4.83
N HIS A 77 2.56 -1.61 -6.13
CA HIS A 77 3.61 -0.80 -6.73
C HIS A 77 2.99 0.48 -7.30
N ILE A 78 3.36 1.61 -6.73
CA ILE A 78 2.86 2.93 -7.13
C ILE A 78 3.99 3.63 -7.86
N ILE A 79 3.75 3.98 -9.12
CA ILE A 79 4.73 4.61 -10.00
C ILE A 79 4.17 5.95 -10.46
N CYS A 80 4.94 7.01 -10.23
CA CYS A 80 4.62 8.34 -10.72
C CYS A 80 5.65 8.75 -11.76
N ASN A 81 5.20 9.10 -12.96
CA ASN A 81 6.10 9.60 -13.99
C ASN A 81 6.23 11.13 -13.92
N SER A 82 7.17 11.67 -14.70
CA SER A 82 7.50 13.10 -14.69
C SER A 82 6.37 14.05 -15.14
N TYR A 83 5.25 13.52 -15.62
CA TYR A 83 4.07 14.28 -15.99
C TYR A 83 2.95 14.21 -14.94
N GLY A 84 3.23 13.62 -13.78
CA GLY A 84 2.25 13.46 -12.72
C GLY A 84 1.23 12.35 -12.94
N HIS A 85 1.41 11.51 -13.95
CA HIS A 85 0.60 10.33 -14.16
C HIS A 85 1.00 9.24 -13.17
N ILE A 86 0.03 8.70 -12.48
CA ILE A 86 0.25 7.67 -11.46
C ILE A 86 -0.32 6.35 -11.96
N LYS A 87 0.53 5.34 -11.98
CA LYS A 87 0.13 3.97 -12.30
C LYS A 87 0.28 3.12 -11.04
N VAL A 88 -0.75 2.35 -10.73
CA VAL A 88 -0.73 1.40 -9.61
C VAL A 88 -0.83 0.01 -10.19
N GLU A 89 0.14 -0.84 -9.85
CA GLU A 89 0.13 -2.26 -10.18
C GLU A 89 0.12 -3.04 -8.87
N ALA A 90 -0.72 -4.06 -8.77
CA ALA A 90 -0.86 -4.80 -7.53
C ALA A 90 -1.14 -6.27 -7.77
N GLN A 91 -0.64 -7.10 -6.85
CA GLN A 91 -1.07 -8.48 -6.69
C GLN A 91 -1.60 -8.62 -5.28
N LEU A 92 -2.83 -9.07 -5.14
CA LEU A 92 -3.54 -9.11 -3.86
C LEU A 92 -4.25 -10.44 -3.69
N GLY A 93 -4.39 -10.89 -2.45
CA GLY A 93 -5.08 -12.11 -2.09
C GLY A 93 -4.16 -13.30 -1.76
N GLY A 94 -2.89 -13.22 -2.12
CA GLY A 94 -1.91 -14.27 -1.92
C GLY A 94 -1.97 -15.35 -3.01
N SER A 95 -0.95 -15.44 -3.86
CA SER A 95 -0.94 -16.38 -4.99
C SER A 95 -0.90 -17.86 -4.55
N TRP A 96 -0.59 -18.10 -3.27
CA TRP A 96 -0.62 -19.43 -2.67
C TRP A 96 -2.02 -19.93 -2.29
N ARG A 97 -3.02 -19.03 -2.42
CA ARG A 97 -4.44 -19.36 -2.21
C ARG A 97 -5.12 -19.60 -3.54
N ASP A 98 -6.34 -20.16 -3.49
CA ASP A 98 -7.12 -20.45 -4.70
C ASP A 98 -7.60 -19.17 -5.43
N ASN A 99 -7.77 -18.09 -4.69
CA ASN A 99 -8.28 -16.84 -5.25
C ASN A 99 -7.31 -15.68 -4.98
N TRP A 100 -6.77 -15.14 -6.06
CA TRP A 100 -5.93 -13.95 -6.01
C TRP A 100 -6.08 -13.19 -7.31
N VAL A 101 -5.66 -11.92 -7.31
CA VAL A 101 -5.88 -11.04 -8.45
C VAL A 101 -4.65 -10.17 -8.70
N LYS A 102 -4.36 -9.93 -9.97
CA LYS A 102 -3.45 -8.87 -10.40
C LYS A 102 -4.27 -7.73 -10.97
N LEU A 103 -4.01 -6.53 -10.50
CA LEU A 103 -4.74 -5.33 -10.86
C LEU A 103 -3.79 -4.26 -11.38
N SER A 104 -4.30 -3.43 -12.27
CA SER A 104 -3.62 -2.22 -12.71
C SER A 104 -4.65 -1.11 -12.80
N LEU A 105 -4.33 0.05 -12.27
CA LEU A 105 -5.18 1.22 -12.43
C LEU A 105 -4.32 2.45 -12.68
N ASN A 106 -4.90 3.38 -13.44
CA ASN A 106 -4.34 4.71 -13.61
C ASN A 106 -5.02 5.64 -12.62
N ALA A 107 -4.23 6.43 -11.93
CA ALA A 107 -4.69 7.29 -10.87
C ALA A 107 -4.16 8.71 -11.09
N ASP A 108 -4.69 9.63 -10.33
CA ASP A 108 -4.19 11.00 -10.27
C ASP A 108 -3.69 11.33 -8.87
N GLN A 109 -3.25 12.57 -8.69
CA GLN A 109 -2.74 13.04 -7.41
C GLN A 109 -3.78 12.96 -6.28
N THR A 110 -5.07 13.04 -6.61
CA THR A 110 -6.15 12.94 -5.62
C THR A 110 -6.14 11.56 -4.97
N VAL A 111 -6.00 10.52 -5.76
CA VAL A 111 -5.91 9.13 -5.23
C VAL A 111 -4.69 8.98 -4.33
N LEU A 112 -3.54 9.50 -4.75
CA LEU A 112 -2.32 9.43 -3.94
C LEU A 112 -2.48 10.17 -2.62
N ASN A 113 -3.08 11.37 -2.65
CA ASN A 113 -3.35 12.12 -1.43
C ASN A 113 -4.30 11.36 -0.49
N ASP A 114 -5.33 10.71 -1.03
CA ASP A 114 -6.24 9.88 -0.24
C ASP A 114 -5.51 8.74 0.47
N VAL A 115 -4.59 8.08 -0.22
CA VAL A 115 -3.77 7.01 0.37
C VAL A 115 -2.92 7.56 1.51
N ILE A 116 -2.28 8.72 1.31
CA ILE A 116 -1.47 9.38 2.34
C ILE A 116 -2.32 9.70 3.57
N GLN A 117 -3.51 10.27 3.38
CA GLN A 117 -4.40 10.62 4.50
C GLN A 117 -4.87 9.37 5.25
N GLN A 118 -5.19 8.31 4.56
CA GLN A 118 -5.57 7.04 5.18
C GLN A 118 -4.42 6.46 6.01
N CYS A 119 -3.20 6.48 5.48
CA CYS A 119 -2.02 6.01 6.21
C CYS A 119 -1.74 6.87 7.44
N ASN A 120 -1.90 8.19 7.35
CA ASN A 120 -1.72 9.09 8.49
C ASN A 120 -2.76 8.86 9.59
N SER A 121 -3.90 8.29 9.29
CA SER A 121 -4.96 8.00 10.25
C SER A 121 -4.71 6.72 11.06
N ILE A 122 -3.73 5.95 10.67
CA ILE A 122 -3.38 4.68 11.33
C ILE A 122 -2.43 4.91 12.56
#